data_54061111d0b508b4789337348b6d93cf
#
_entry.id   54061111d0b508b4789337348b6d93cf
#
_cell.length_a   1.000
_cell.length_b   1.000
_cell.length_c   1.000
_cell.angle_alpha   90.00
_cell.angle_beta   90.00
_cell.angle_gamma   90.00
#
_symmetry.space_group_name_H-M   'P 1'
#
loop_
_entity.id
_entity.type
_entity.pdbx_description
1 polymer ?
#
loop_
_entity_poly.entity_id
_entity_poly.type
_entity_poly.pdbx_seq_one_letter_code
_entity_poly.pdbx_strand_id
1 'polypeptide(L)'
;MPLASSDELLCLHAVRILGASDTSRIAGRFHLDYLVTAEILLDFQAMGWVTRTEFADDVVWSLTPAGRLENERRLAVELDSVPGRSQVTSAHRQFLPLNARFQQAVTAWQLSPMPGGRFSTNDHTDFRYDDRILQRLASIGTGLADVCAVLASQLSRLGGYSDRYRAALRQAQAGQFRWVDSI
;
A
#
# COMPACT_ATOMS: atom_id res chain seq x y z
N MET A 1 0.83 2.34 24.01
CA MET A 1 0.76 1.24 23.02
C MET A 1 0.01 1.76 21.79
N PRO A 2 0.37 1.36 20.55
CA PRO A 2 -0.40 1.75 19.37
C PRO A 2 -1.83 1.21 19.45
N LEU A 3 -2.77 1.93 18.86
CA LEU A 3 -4.15 1.49 18.75
C LEU A 3 -4.22 0.30 17.77
N ALA A 4 -4.87 -0.78 18.18
CA ALA A 4 -5.16 -1.93 17.34
C ALA A 4 -6.48 -1.69 16.59
N SER A 5 -6.47 -1.94 15.29
CA SER A 5 -7.68 -1.92 14.46
C SER A 5 -8.47 -3.24 14.64
N SER A 6 -9.79 -3.21 14.47
CA SER A 6 -10.59 -4.43 14.46
C SER A 6 -10.37 -5.25 13.18
N ASP A 7 -10.63 -6.56 13.24
CA ASP A 7 -10.47 -7.46 12.10
C ASP A 7 -11.38 -7.06 10.93
N GLU A 8 -12.60 -6.57 11.21
CA GLU A 8 -13.53 -6.09 10.19
C GLU A 8 -12.97 -4.86 9.48
N LEU A 9 -12.38 -3.89 10.22
CA LEU A 9 -11.77 -2.73 9.59
C LEU A 9 -10.56 -3.14 8.74
N LEU A 10 -9.71 -4.03 9.26
CA LEU A 10 -8.54 -4.54 8.56
C LEU A 10 -8.94 -5.31 7.29
N CYS A 11 -9.96 -6.16 7.37
CA CYS A 11 -10.48 -6.92 6.24
C CYS A 11 -11.01 -6.00 5.13
N LEU A 12 -11.90 -5.05 5.47
CA LEU A 12 -12.46 -4.10 4.50
C LEU A 12 -11.37 -3.22 3.89
N HIS A 13 -10.40 -2.79 4.70
CA HIS A 13 -9.26 -2.00 4.26
C HIS A 13 -8.31 -2.81 3.36
N ALA A 14 -8.11 -4.11 3.64
CA ALA A 14 -7.33 -5.00 2.79
C ALA A 14 -7.94 -5.12 1.38
N VAL A 15 -9.26 -5.32 1.29
CA VAL A 15 -9.96 -5.34 -0.03
C VAL A 15 -9.74 -4.02 -0.78
N ARG A 16 -9.77 -2.87 -0.07
CA ARG A 16 -9.56 -1.55 -0.68
C ARG A 16 -8.17 -1.40 -1.30
N ILE A 17 -7.13 -1.80 -0.57
CA ILE A 17 -5.73 -1.55 -0.99
C ILE A 17 -5.20 -2.60 -1.96
N LEU A 18 -5.74 -3.82 -1.91
CA LEU A 18 -5.35 -4.90 -2.83
C LEU A 18 -6.13 -4.85 -4.15
N GLY A 19 -7.30 -4.17 -4.17
CA GLY A 19 -8.23 -4.26 -5.28
C GLY A 19 -8.94 -5.62 -5.33
N ALA A 20 -9.15 -6.17 -6.53
CA ALA A 20 -9.72 -7.50 -6.69
C ALA A 20 -8.75 -8.58 -6.19
N SER A 21 -9.15 -9.34 -5.16
CA SER A 21 -8.27 -10.31 -4.49
C SER A 21 -9.03 -11.48 -3.87
N ASP A 22 -8.36 -12.61 -3.75
CA ASP A 22 -8.85 -13.78 -3.03
C ASP A 22 -8.77 -13.61 -1.49
N THR A 23 -9.48 -14.47 -0.76
CA THR A 23 -9.55 -14.43 0.71
C THR A 23 -8.18 -14.59 1.35
N SER A 24 -7.29 -15.43 0.80
CA SER A 24 -5.98 -15.71 1.36
C SER A 24 -5.07 -14.47 1.32
N ARG A 25 -5.07 -13.74 0.20
CA ARG A 25 -4.32 -12.49 0.07
C ARG A 25 -4.89 -11.39 0.95
N ILE A 26 -6.23 -11.32 1.10
CA ILE A 26 -6.90 -10.36 1.98
C ILE A 26 -6.49 -10.63 3.44
N ALA A 27 -6.61 -11.86 3.91
CA ALA A 27 -6.19 -12.27 5.24
C ALA A 27 -4.69 -11.99 5.48
N GLY A 28 -3.85 -12.43 4.54
CA GLY A 28 -2.39 -12.27 4.61
C GLY A 28 -1.93 -10.81 4.68
N ARG A 29 -2.73 -9.85 4.17
CA ARG A 29 -2.34 -8.42 4.16
C ARG A 29 -2.11 -7.86 5.56
N PHE A 30 -2.89 -8.31 6.55
CA PHE A 30 -2.82 -7.87 7.95
C PHE A 30 -2.66 -9.03 8.93
N HIS A 31 -2.28 -10.22 8.45
CA HIS A 31 -2.09 -11.43 9.26
C HIS A 31 -3.37 -11.86 10.01
N LEU A 32 -4.52 -11.71 9.39
CA LEU A 32 -5.80 -12.17 9.90
C LEU A 32 -5.95 -13.69 9.74
N ASP A 33 -6.79 -14.29 10.58
CA ASP A 33 -7.19 -15.68 10.38
C ASP A 33 -8.02 -15.84 9.09
N TYR A 34 -7.76 -16.89 8.34
CA TYR A 34 -8.41 -17.13 7.04
C TYR A 34 -9.93 -17.36 7.19
N LEU A 35 -10.34 -18.19 8.17
CA LEU A 35 -11.76 -18.52 8.36
C LEU A 35 -12.55 -17.32 8.86
N VAL A 36 -12.00 -16.59 9.82
CA VAL A 36 -12.60 -15.33 10.31
C VAL A 36 -12.71 -14.31 9.17
N THR A 37 -11.66 -14.18 8.33
CA THR A 37 -11.70 -13.29 7.16
C THR A 37 -12.79 -13.69 6.17
N ALA A 38 -12.95 -14.99 5.92
CA ALA A 38 -14.00 -15.49 5.01
C ALA A 38 -15.41 -15.17 5.53
N GLU A 39 -15.67 -15.33 6.82
CA GLU A 39 -16.94 -14.98 7.45
C GLU A 39 -17.21 -13.47 7.33
N ILE A 40 -16.24 -12.63 7.69
CA ILE A 40 -16.34 -11.16 7.56
C ILE A 40 -16.66 -10.74 6.11
N LEU A 41 -16.05 -11.38 5.11
CA LEU A 41 -16.30 -11.06 3.70
C LEU A 41 -17.71 -11.44 3.26
N LEU A 42 -18.28 -12.54 3.77
CA LEU A 42 -19.68 -12.91 3.53
C LEU A 42 -20.64 -11.91 4.17
N ASP A 43 -20.37 -11.45 5.39
CA ASP A 43 -21.15 -10.39 6.02
C ASP A 43 -21.08 -9.09 5.24
N PHE A 44 -19.90 -8.71 4.74
CA PHE A 44 -19.74 -7.51 3.92
C PHE A 44 -20.44 -7.63 2.56
N GLN A 45 -20.52 -8.84 2.00
CA GLN A 45 -21.33 -9.09 0.79
C GLN A 45 -22.81 -8.90 1.09
N ALA A 46 -23.31 -9.44 2.20
CA ALA A 46 -24.71 -9.26 2.62
C ALA A 46 -25.06 -7.78 2.85
N MET A 47 -24.11 -6.98 3.34
CA MET A 47 -24.25 -5.53 3.52
C MET A 47 -24.06 -4.73 2.22
N GLY A 48 -23.69 -5.39 1.12
CA GLY A 48 -23.43 -4.73 -0.17
C GLY A 48 -22.12 -3.92 -0.21
N TRP A 49 -21.17 -4.15 0.73
CA TRP A 49 -19.89 -3.45 0.77
C TRP A 49 -18.82 -4.08 -0.12
N VAL A 50 -18.93 -5.38 -0.36
CA VAL A 50 -18.08 -6.09 -1.31
C VAL A 50 -18.93 -6.89 -2.29
N THR A 51 -18.39 -7.16 -3.48
CA THR A 51 -18.91 -8.10 -4.45
C THR A 51 -18.02 -9.34 -4.48
N ARG A 52 -18.65 -10.50 -4.59
CA ARG A 52 -18.00 -11.77 -4.81
C ARG A 52 -18.15 -12.15 -6.28
N THR A 53 -17.06 -12.41 -6.95
CA THR A 53 -17.01 -12.87 -8.34
C THR A 53 -16.30 -14.21 -8.41
N GLU A 54 -16.87 -15.17 -9.08
CA GLU A 54 -16.25 -16.46 -9.36
C GLU A 54 -15.66 -16.41 -10.77
N PHE A 55 -14.39 -16.71 -10.89
CA PHE A 55 -13.71 -16.81 -12.17
C PHE A 55 -12.87 -18.08 -12.20
N ALA A 56 -13.22 -19.02 -13.07
CA ALA A 56 -12.70 -20.38 -13.07
C ALA A 56 -12.90 -21.04 -11.67
N ASP A 57 -11.84 -21.43 -11.00
CA ASP A 57 -11.88 -22.04 -9.67
C ASP A 57 -11.59 -21.04 -8.53
N ASP A 58 -11.40 -19.75 -8.87
CA ASP A 58 -11.02 -18.72 -7.92
C ASP A 58 -12.22 -17.85 -7.52
N VAL A 59 -12.31 -17.55 -6.23
CA VAL A 59 -13.25 -16.58 -5.65
C VAL A 59 -12.51 -15.29 -5.41
N VAL A 60 -12.99 -14.21 -6.04
CA VAL A 60 -12.39 -12.88 -5.96
C VAL A 60 -13.37 -11.88 -5.34
N TRP A 61 -12.89 -11.12 -4.39
CA TRP A 61 -13.63 -10.07 -3.69
C TRP A 61 -13.21 -8.70 -4.21
N SER A 62 -14.17 -7.81 -4.40
CA SER A 62 -13.94 -6.43 -4.85
C SER A 62 -14.79 -5.46 -4.03
N LEU A 63 -14.25 -4.26 -3.78
CA LEU A 63 -14.94 -3.24 -3.00
C LEU A 63 -15.99 -2.52 -3.85
N THR A 64 -17.22 -2.39 -3.31
CA THR A 64 -18.25 -1.56 -3.90
C THR A 64 -18.06 -0.07 -3.58
N PRO A 65 -18.77 0.87 -4.26
CA PRO A 65 -18.81 2.27 -3.84
C PRO A 65 -19.31 2.45 -2.40
N ALA A 66 -20.31 1.66 -1.96
CA ALA A 66 -20.82 1.69 -0.59
C ALA A 66 -19.76 1.19 0.41
N GLY A 67 -19.05 0.10 0.07
CA GLY A 67 -17.94 -0.41 0.89
C GLY A 67 -16.78 0.58 1.00
N ARG A 68 -16.50 1.35 -0.06
CA ARG A 68 -15.49 2.42 0.00
C ARG A 68 -15.88 3.50 1.01
N LEU A 69 -17.12 3.99 0.97
CA LEU A 69 -17.62 4.98 1.89
C LEU A 69 -17.58 4.46 3.34
N GLU A 70 -17.99 3.22 3.57
CA GLU A 70 -17.95 2.62 4.90
C GLU A 70 -16.51 2.44 5.41
N ASN A 71 -15.58 2.02 4.56
CA ASN A 71 -14.16 1.96 4.93
C ASN A 71 -13.61 3.33 5.32
N GLU A 72 -13.93 4.39 4.57
CA GLU A 72 -13.53 5.76 4.88
C GLU A 72 -14.11 6.25 6.21
N ARG A 73 -15.40 5.97 6.45
CA ARG A 73 -16.05 6.29 7.72
C ARG A 73 -15.37 5.59 8.90
N ARG A 74 -15.11 4.28 8.81
CA ARG A 74 -14.44 3.52 9.87
C ARG A 74 -13.02 4.01 10.12
N LEU A 75 -12.26 4.31 9.08
CA LEU A 75 -10.92 4.87 9.20
C LEU A 75 -10.93 6.25 9.87
N ALA A 76 -11.94 7.09 9.60
CA ALA A 76 -12.10 8.38 10.24
C ALA A 76 -12.39 8.23 11.75
N VAL A 77 -13.31 7.34 12.11
CA VAL A 77 -13.62 7.03 13.53
C VAL A 77 -12.40 6.49 14.26
N GLU A 78 -11.64 5.59 13.63
CA GLU A 78 -10.40 5.09 14.20
C GLU A 78 -9.40 6.22 14.44
N LEU A 79 -9.20 7.09 13.44
CA LEU A 79 -8.29 8.23 13.54
C LEU A 79 -8.72 9.21 14.64
N ASP A 80 -10.03 9.41 14.84
CA ASP A 80 -10.57 10.28 15.89
C ASP A 80 -10.33 9.70 17.29
N SER A 81 -10.20 8.38 17.43
CA SER A 81 -9.89 7.70 18.69
C SER A 81 -8.40 7.61 19.00
N VAL A 82 -7.51 8.00 18.08
CA VAL A 82 -6.06 7.99 18.31
C VAL A 82 -5.66 9.17 19.22
N PRO A 83 -5.06 8.92 20.39
CA PRO A 83 -4.59 10.00 21.26
C PRO A 83 -3.57 10.93 20.60
N GLY A 84 -2.76 10.39 19.70
CA GLY A 84 -1.70 11.11 18.96
C GLY A 84 -2.13 11.61 17.58
N ARG A 85 -3.39 12.03 17.38
CA ARG A 85 -3.87 12.53 16.07
C ARG A 85 -3.00 13.64 15.46
N SER A 86 -2.49 14.55 16.28
CA SER A 86 -1.57 15.62 15.84
C SER A 86 -0.26 15.04 15.28
N GLN A 87 0.26 13.97 15.86
CA GLN A 87 1.45 13.26 15.40
C GLN A 87 1.19 12.57 14.05
N VAL A 88 0.03 11.92 13.88
CA VAL A 88 -0.40 11.35 12.59
C VAL A 88 -0.50 12.44 11.52
N THR A 89 -1.10 13.57 11.85
CA THR A 89 -1.21 14.72 10.93
C THR A 89 0.17 15.27 10.54
N SER A 90 1.08 15.39 11.50
CA SER A 90 2.46 15.85 11.25
C SER A 90 3.22 14.86 10.37
N ALA A 91 3.13 13.56 10.67
CA ALA A 91 3.74 12.50 9.87
C ALA A 91 3.20 12.48 8.43
N HIS A 92 1.88 12.67 8.25
CA HIS A 92 1.28 12.78 6.93
C HIS A 92 1.82 13.97 6.13
N ARG A 93 2.00 15.14 6.77
CA ARG A 93 2.62 16.30 6.09
C ARG A 93 4.05 16.03 5.65
N GLN A 94 4.82 15.29 6.46
CA GLN A 94 6.18 14.88 6.10
C GLN A 94 6.19 13.83 4.98
N PHE A 95 5.18 12.97 4.92
CA PHE A 95 5.01 11.97 3.86
C PHE A 95 4.75 12.61 2.49
N LEU A 96 3.99 13.67 2.39
CA LEU A 96 3.58 14.26 1.10
C LEU A 96 4.75 14.58 0.15
N PRO A 97 5.83 15.28 0.57
CA PRO A 97 6.97 15.52 -0.29
C PRO A 97 7.75 14.25 -0.64
N LEU A 98 7.80 13.25 0.24
CA LEU A 98 8.39 11.95 -0.06
C LEU A 98 7.59 11.21 -1.13
N ASN A 99 6.26 11.23 -1.01
CA ASN A 99 5.37 10.65 -2.00
C ASN A 99 5.48 11.31 -3.38
N ALA A 100 5.59 12.64 -3.44
CA ALA A 100 5.80 13.35 -4.69
C ALA A 100 7.13 12.93 -5.36
N ARG A 101 8.21 12.82 -4.60
CA ARG A 101 9.51 12.34 -5.09
C ARG A 101 9.45 10.87 -5.52
N PHE A 102 8.70 10.04 -4.80
CA PHE A 102 8.46 8.65 -5.13
C PHE A 102 7.75 8.51 -6.47
N GLN A 103 6.64 9.22 -6.68
CA GLN A 103 5.91 9.22 -7.96
C GLN A 103 6.79 9.64 -9.13
N GLN A 104 7.64 10.66 -8.95
CA GLN A 104 8.61 11.07 -9.97
C GLN A 104 9.65 9.97 -10.27
N ALA A 105 10.13 9.27 -9.23
CA ALA A 105 11.08 8.19 -9.40
C ALA A 105 10.46 6.99 -10.13
N VAL A 106 9.22 6.60 -9.79
CA VAL A 106 8.48 5.52 -10.47
C VAL A 106 8.17 5.90 -11.91
N THR A 107 7.76 7.14 -12.19
CA THR A 107 7.57 7.61 -13.56
C THR A 107 8.88 7.54 -14.36
N ALA A 108 10.00 7.96 -13.77
CA ALA A 108 11.31 7.87 -14.42
C ALA A 108 11.78 6.42 -14.59
N TRP A 109 11.33 5.49 -13.74
CA TRP A 109 11.58 4.06 -13.90
C TRP A 109 10.86 3.47 -15.10
N GLN A 110 9.62 3.88 -15.31
CA GLN A 110 8.78 3.40 -16.42
C GLN A 110 9.08 4.09 -17.75
N LEU A 111 9.54 5.34 -17.70
CA LEU A 111 9.74 6.19 -18.87
C LEU A 111 11.16 6.74 -18.90
N SER A 112 11.84 6.58 -20.04
CA SER A 112 13.12 7.20 -20.31
C SER A 112 12.98 8.44 -21.20
N PRO A 113 13.75 9.53 -20.94
CA PRO A 113 13.72 10.73 -21.77
C PRO A 113 14.36 10.48 -23.13
N MET A 114 13.73 10.98 -24.18
CA MET A 114 14.23 10.96 -25.55
C MET A 114 14.57 12.37 -26.07
N PRO A 115 15.41 12.50 -27.12
CA PRO A 115 15.66 13.77 -27.75
C PRO A 115 14.36 14.49 -28.18
N GLY A 116 14.32 15.80 -28.00
CA GLY A 116 13.15 16.63 -28.33
C GLY A 116 12.05 16.63 -27.27
N GLY A 117 12.34 16.25 -26.00
CA GLY A 117 11.39 16.32 -24.87
C GLY A 117 10.31 15.23 -24.88
N ARG A 118 10.48 14.21 -25.71
CA ARG A 118 9.60 13.04 -25.74
C ARG A 118 10.01 12.00 -24.69
N PHE A 119 9.12 11.09 -24.38
CA PHE A 119 9.38 9.93 -23.52
C PHE A 119 9.09 8.64 -24.27
N SER A 120 9.85 7.59 -23.97
CA SER A 120 9.59 6.22 -24.38
C SER A 120 9.51 5.33 -23.15
N THR A 121 8.93 4.15 -23.28
CA THR A 121 9.04 3.11 -22.24
C THR A 121 10.52 2.84 -21.96
N ASN A 122 10.89 2.80 -20.70
CA ASN A 122 12.25 2.43 -20.30
C ASN A 122 12.45 0.93 -20.53
N ASP A 123 13.41 0.57 -21.39
CA ASP A 123 13.74 -0.82 -21.71
C ASP A 123 14.84 -1.40 -20.80
N HIS A 124 15.28 -0.61 -19.81
CA HIS A 124 16.29 -0.98 -18.82
C HIS A 124 17.66 -1.37 -19.42
N THR A 125 18.00 -0.81 -20.58
CA THR A 125 19.32 -1.03 -21.22
C THR A 125 20.36 -0.01 -20.75
N ASP A 126 19.94 1.19 -20.28
CA ASP A 126 20.83 2.17 -19.63
C ASP A 126 20.91 1.91 -18.11
N PHE A 127 21.84 1.01 -17.73
CA PHE A 127 22.07 0.69 -16.32
C PHE A 127 22.46 1.88 -15.44
N ARG A 128 23.08 2.93 -16.01
CA ARG A 128 23.42 4.14 -15.26
C ARG A 128 22.19 5.00 -15.00
N TYR A 129 21.25 5.01 -15.91
CA TYR A 129 19.95 5.67 -15.70
C TYR A 129 19.17 4.97 -14.61
N ASP A 130 19.03 3.66 -14.70
CA ASP A 130 18.31 2.83 -13.72
C ASP A 130 18.94 2.93 -12.31
N ASP A 131 20.26 2.85 -12.19
CA ASP A 131 20.96 2.98 -10.92
C ASP A 131 20.68 4.33 -10.24
N ARG A 132 20.67 5.42 -10.98
CA ARG A 132 20.30 6.74 -10.44
C ARG A 132 18.88 6.76 -9.88
N ILE A 133 17.94 6.05 -10.52
CA ILE A 133 16.55 5.96 -10.02
C ILE A 133 16.50 5.12 -8.76
N LEU A 134 17.18 3.97 -8.73
CA LEU A 134 17.26 3.12 -7.54
C LEU A 134 17.90 3.84 -6.35
N GLN A 135 18.91 4.68 -6.58
CA GLN A 135 19.49 5.53 -5.54
C GLN A 135 18.51 6.60 -5.03
N ARG A 136 17.69 7.19 -5.91
CA ARG A 136 16.60 8.11 -5.49
C ARG A 136 15.59 7.39 -4.62
N LEU A 137 15.16 6.19 -5.02
CA LEU A 137 14.26 5.35 -4.23
C LEU A 137 14.89 5.01 -2.86
N ALA A 138 16.18 4.66 -2.81
CA ALA A 138 16.88 4.41 -1.55
C ALA A 138 16.88 5.63 -0.61
N SER A 139 17.14 6.82 -1.15
CA SER A 139 17.08 8.09 -0.39
C SER A 139 15.67 8.38 0.15
N ILE A 140 14.62 8.09 -0.63
CA ILE A 140 13.22 8.23 -0.18
C ILE A 140 12.93 7.24 0.95
N GLY A 141 13.40 5.99 0.84
CA GLY A 141 13.22 4.95 1.84
C GLY A 141 13.77 5.32 3.22
N THR A 142 14.87 6.09 3.27
CA THR A 142 15.44 6.60 4.52
C THR A 142 14.47 7.57 5.22
N GLY A 143 13.95 8.57 4.51
CA GLY A 143 12.97 9.50 5.08
C GLY A 143 11.62 8.84 5.40
N LEU A 144 11.23 7.82 4.62
CA LEU A 144 9.99 7.07 4.85
C LEU A 144 10.04 6.27 6.14
N ALA A 145 11.22 5.77 6.55
CA ALA A 145 11.37 4.98 7.76
C ALA A 145 10.92 5.74 9.02
N ASP A 146 11.30 7.01 9.15
CA ASP A 146 10.94 7.85 10.29
C ASP A 146 9.44 8.13 10.32
N VAL A 147 8.86 8.46 9.16
CA VAL A 147 7.42 8.67 9.03
C VAL A 147 6.64 7.41 9.41
N CYS A 148 7.05 6.25 8.88
CA CYS A 148 6.42 4.96 9.20
C CYS A 148 6.55 4.61 10.68
N ALA A 149 7.68 4.89 11.32
CA ALA A 149 7.86 4.64 12.75
C ALA A 149 6.87 5.46 13.60
N VAL A 150 6.71 6.75 13.30
CA VAL A 150 5.73 7.61 13.98
C VAL A 150 4.31 7.08 13.77
N LEU A 151 3.93 6.76 12.54
CA LEU A 151 2.59 6.26 12.22
C LEU A 151 2.31 4.92 12.91
N ALA A 152 3.25 3.98 12.87
CA ALA A 152 3.14 2.67 13.50
C ALA A 152 3.04 2.76 15.03
N SER A 153 3.65 3.76 15.66
CA SER A 153 3.53 4.01 17.09
C SER A 153 2.11 4.46 17.51
N GLN A 154 1.32 4.97 16.58
CA GLN A 154 -0.07 5.41 16.80
C GLN A 154 -1.09 4.34 16.40
N LEU A 155 -0.92 3.73 15.24
CA LEU A 155 -1.83 2.75 14.62
C LEU A 155 -1.04 1.52 14.19
N SER A 156 -1.29 0.38 14.83
CA SER A 156 -0.55 -0.87 14.58
C SER A 156 -0.60 -1.32 13.11
N ARG A 157 -1.73 -1.11 12.43
CA ARG A 157 -1.92 -1.45 11.01
C ARG A 157 -0.98 -0.70 10.05
N LEU A 158 -0.39 0.41 10.49
CA LEU A 158 0.59 1.19 9.72
C LEU A 158 2.03 0.68 9.92
N GLY A 159 2.20 -0.41 10.67
CA GLY A 159 3.47 -1.12 10.79
C GLY A 159 3.88 -1.88 9.52
N GLY A 160 5.18 -2.17 9.40
CA GLY A 160 5.74 -3.01 8.35
C GLY A 160 5.86 -2.38 6.96
N TYR A 161 5.35 -1.16 6.73
CA TYR A 161 5.47 -0.51 5.40
C TYR A 161 6.93 -0.23 5.02
N SER A 162 7.71 0.32 5.94
CA SER A 162 9.14 0.57 5.70
C SER A 162 9.93 -0.72 5.41
N ASP A 163 9.58 -1.83 6.05
CA ASP A 163 10.26 -3.11 5.82
C ASP A 163 9.93 -3.70 4.45
N ARG A 164 8.66 -3.63 4.05
CA ARG A 164 8.23 -4.04 2.69
C ARG A 164 8.90 -3.19 1.62
N TYR A 165 8.93 -1.86 1.81
CA TYR A 165 9.64 -0.94 0.91
C TYR A 165 11.10 -1.35 0.74
N ARG A 166 11.82 -1.52 1.85
CA ARG A 166 13.23 -1.91 1.84
C ARG A 166 13.45 -3.30 1.22
N ALA A 167 12.55 -4.25 1.47
CA ALA A 167 12.64 -5.58 0.89
C ALA A 167 12.48 -5.52 -0.64
N ALA A 168 11.46 -4.82 -1.14
CA ALA A 168 11.24 -4.67 -2.57
C ALA A 168 12.40 -3.92 -3.26
N LEU A 169 12.90 -2.85 -2.64
CA LEU A 169 14.05 -2.11 -3.17
C LEU A 169 15.32 -2.98 -3.27
N ARG A 170 15.61 -3.81 -2.25
CA ARG A 170 16.74 -4.75 -2.33
C ARG A 170 16.61 -5.74 -3.48
N GLN A 171 15.41 -6.25 -3.74
CA GLN A 171 15.16 -7.15 -4.86
C GLN A 171 15.35 -6.44 -6.21
N ALA A 172 14.87 -5.19 -6.31
CA ALA A 172 15.07 -4.38 -7.51
C ALA A 172 16.57 -4.11 -7.77
N GLN A 173 17.33 -3.77 -6.72
CA GLN A 173 18.78 -3.58 -6.79
C GLN A 173 19.54 -4.87 -7.15
N ALA A 174 18.98 -6.04 -6.84
CA ALA A 174 19.51 -7.34 -7.27
C ALA A 174 19.11 -7.73 -8.71
N GLY A 175 18.54 -6.79 -9.49
CA GLY A 175 18.14 -7.01 -10.89
C GLY A 175 16.75 -7.60 -11.08
N GLN A 176 15.97 -7.75 -10.01
CA GLN A 176 14.58 -8.20 -10.09
C GLN A 176 13.64 -6.99 -10.27
N PHE A 177 13.68 -6.36 -11.41
CA PHE A 177 13.09 -5.04 -11.70
C PHE A 177 11.57 -4.94 -11.45
N ARG A 178 10.83 -6.05 -11.62
CA ARG A 178 9.39 -6.13 -11.30
C ARG A 178 9.05 -5.72 -9.85
N TRP A 179 10.04 -5.72 -8.94
CA TRP A 179 9.82 -5.34 -7.56
C TRP A 179 9.67 -3.82 -7.35
N VAL A 180 10.07 -3.01 -8.34
CA VAL A 180 9.80 -1.55 -8.31
C VAL A 180 8.31 -1.28 -8.34
N ASP A 181 7.52 -2.07 -9.06
CA ASP A 181 6.05 -1.94 -9.13
C ASP A 181 5.37 -2.38 -7.82
N SER A 182 6.11 -3.02 -6.91
CA SER A 182 5.62 -3.50 -5.60
C SER A 182 6.04 -2.59 -4.43
N ILE A 183 6.85 -1.57 -4.70
CA ILE A 183 7.23 -0.54 -3.74
C ILE A 183 6.05 0.43 -3.56
#